data_56bd7ab067c8304b2915327195382e48
#
_entry.id   56bd7ab067c8304b2915327195382e48
#
_cell.length_a   1.000
_cell.length_b   1.000
_cell.length_c   1.000
_cell.angle_alpha   90.00
_cell.angle_beta   90.00
_cell.angle_gamma   90.00
#
_symmetry.space_group_name_H-M   'P 1'
#
loop_
_entity.id
_entity.type
_entity.pdbx_description
1 polymer ?
#
loop_
_entity_poly.entity_id
_entity_poly.type
_entity_poly.pdbx_seq_one_letter_code
_entity_poly.pdbx_strand_id
1 'polypeptide(L)' 'MSREAVLENVRRFRAIASLYRQTAAFRPDQSWSLLGQAKDWEHRALAELEFYFESIAGTMQHFSDMQLPAGDVRSLG' A
#
# COMPACT_ATOMS: atom_id res chain seq x y z
N MET A 1 0.83 -11.66 13.23
CA MET A 1 1.31 -10.31 13.23
C MET A 1 0.34 -9.38 13.88
N SER A 2 0.77 -8.51 14.73
CA SER A 2 -0.16 -7.67 15.43
C SER A 2 -0.51 -6.46 14.59
N ARG A 3 -1.67 -5.93 14.84
CA ARG A 3 -2.12 -4.77 14.13
C ARG A 3 -1.19 -3.61 14.36
N GLU A 4 -0.68 -3.47 15.55
CA GLU A 4 0.20 -2.40 15.86
C GLU A 4 1.52 -2.49 15.12
N ALA A 5 2.04 -3.70 14.97
CA ALA A 5 3.26 -3.89 14.23
C ALA A 5 3.07 -3.53 12.78
N VAL A 6 1.94 -3.88 12.21
CA VAL A 6 1.65 -3.57 10.82
C VAL A 6 1.53 -2.06 10.64
N LEU A 7 0.81 -1.41 11.53
CA LEU A 7 0.62 0.03 11.42
C LEU A 7 1.94 0.78 11.61
N GLU A 8 2.78 0.25 12.47
CA GLU A 8 4.08 0.85 12.68
C GLU A 8 4.93 0.74 11.42
N ASN A 9 4.90 -0.41 10.76
CA ASN A 9 5.65 -0.59 9.53
C ASN A 9 5.12 0.34 8.44
N VAL A 10 3.81 0.45 8.32
CA VAL A 10 3.21 1.32 7.32
C VAL A 10 3.64 2.76 7.57
N ARG A 11 3.61 3.17 8.80
CA ARG A 11 3.99 4.52 9.15
C ARG A 11 5.45 4.78 8.81
N ARG A 12 6.29 3.82 9.09
CA ARG A 12 7.70 3.93 8.81
C ARG A 12 7.96 4.01 7.31
N PHE A 13 7.31 3.15 6.53
CA PHE A 13 7.51 3.17 5.10
C PHE A 13 7.02 4.48 4.49
N ARG A 14 5.93 5.00 5.00
CA ARG A 14 5.42 6.27 4.50
C ARG A 14 6.32 7.43 4.87
N ALA A 15 6.91 7.37 6.04
CA ALA A 15 7.83 8.42 6.45
C ALA A 15 9.07 8.42 5.54
N ILE A 16 9.55 7.24 5.19
CA ILE A 16 10.69 7.14 4.29
C ILE A 16 10.32 7.68 2.92
N ALA A 17 9.14 7.34 2.42
CA ALA A 17 8.69 7.85 1.14
C ALA A 17 8.61 9.38 1.16
N SER A 18 8.14 9.92 2.26
CA SER A 18 8.03 11.36 2.40
C SER A 18 9.40 12.02 2.35
N LEU A 19 10.40 11.41 2.97
CA LEU A 19 11.73 11.95 2.93
C LEU A 19 12.29 11.96 1.51
N TYR A 20 12.03 10.92 0.75
CA TYR A 20 12.46 10.88 -0.63
C TYR A 20 11.79 12.00 -1.44
N ARG A 21 10.52 12.25 -1.19
CA ARG A 21 9.84 13.31 -1.90
C ARG A 21 10.39 14.68 -1.55
N GLN A 22 10.70 14.88 -0.29
CA GLN A 22 11.26 16.14 0.14
C GLN A 22 12.64 16.35 -0.47
N THR A 23 13.44 15.31 -0.50
CA THR A 23 14.76 15.39 -1.08
C THR A 23 14.66 15.67 -2.58
N ALA A 24 13.67 15.08 -3.22
CA ALA A 24 13.48 15.29 -4.65
C ALA A 24 13.20 16.76 -4.95
N ALA A 25 12.51 17.43 -4.05
CA ALA A 25 12.20 18.84 -4.27
C ALA A 25 13.47 19.70 -4.22
N PHE A 26 14.48 19.27 -3.49
CA PHE A 26 15.71 20.02 -3.41
C PHE A 26 16.78 19.57 -4.38
N ARG A 27 16.55 18.46 -5.06
CA ARG A 27 17.50 17.94 -6.01
C ARG A 27 16.85 17.64 -7.32
N PRO A 28 16.59 18.67 -8.11
CA PRO A 28 15.87 18.48 -9.35
C PRO A 28 16.54 17.53 -10.33
N ASP A 29 17.86 17.47 -10.29
CA ASP A 29 18.60 16.59 -11.18
C ASP A 29 18.40 15.13 -10.86
N GLN A 30 17.98 14.81 -9.65
CA GLN A 30 17.76 13.44 -9.26
C GLN A 30 16.31 13.20 -8.90
N SER A 31 15.46 14.17 -9.14
CA SER A 31 14.12 14.13 -8.60
C SER A 31 13.33 12.93 -9.07
N TRP A 32 13.38 12.58 -10.33
CA TRP A 32 12.54 11.49 -10.78
C TRP A 32 13.03 10.15 -10.25
N SER A 33 14.33 10.01 -10.02
CA SER A 33 14.86 8.82 -9.43
C SER A 33 14.40 8.71 -7.98
N LEU A 34 14.45 9.83 -7.26
CA LEU A 34 14.02 9.86 -5.87
C LEU A 34 12.52 9.65 -5.75
N LEU A 35 11.76 10.20 -6.67
CA LEU A 35 10.32 9.97 -6.64
C LEU A 35 9.97 8.53 -6.95
N GLY A 36 10.77 7.89 -7.79
CA GLY A 36 10.59 6.47 -8.05
C GLY A 36 10.82 5.65 -6.81
N GLN A 37 11.82 6.01 -6.02
CA GLN A 37 12.07 5.31 -4.78
C GLN A 37 10.96 5.58 -3.77
N ALA A 38 10.43 6.80 -3.74
CA ALA A 38 9.31 7.11 -2.87
C ALA A 38 8.11 6.23 -3.21
N LYS A 39 7.88 6.01 -4.48
CA LYS A 39 6.79 5.16 -4.88
C LYS A 39 7.01 3.73 -4.44
N ASP A 40 8.21 3.25 -4.49
CA ASP A 40 8.53 1.90 -4.05
C ASP A 40 8.22 1.74 -2.57
N TRP A 41 8.56 2.73 -1.77
CA TRP A 41 8.27 2.65 -0.35
C TRP A 41 6.78 2.72 -0.07
N GLU A 42 6.06 3.50 -0.87
CA GLU A 42 4.62 3.57 -0.74
C GLU A 42 3.98 2.24 -1.11
N HIS A 43 4.53 1.57 -2.12
CA HIS A 43 4.04 0.25 -2.49
C HIS A 43 4.29 -0.75 -1.38
N ARG A 44 5.39 -0.64 -0.69
CA ARG A 44 5.67 -1.52 0.43
C ARG A 44 4.67 -1.30 1.55
N ALA A 45 4.29 -0.05 1.79
CA ALA A 45 3.30 0.26 2.81
C ALA A 45 1.96 -0.34 2.43
N LEU A 46 1.59 -0.25 1.16
CA LEU A 46 0.35 -0.83 0.72
C LEU A 46 0.38 -2.34 0.82
N ALA A 47 1.49 -2.94 0.48
CA ALA A 47 1.64 -4.39 0.55
C ALA A 47 1.47 -4.87 1.99
N GLU A 48 1.99 -4.13 2.95
CA GLU A 48 1.83 -4.49 4.34
C GLU A 48 0.37 -4.46 4.73
N LEU A 49 -0.35 -3.44 4.31
CA LEU A 49 -1.75 -3.33 4.61
C LEU A 49 -2.57 -4.41 3.94
N GLU A 50 -2.26 -4.70 2.70
CA GLU A 50 -2.97 -5.73 1.97
C GLU A 50 -2.76 -7.08 2.61
N PHE A 51 -1.54 -7.35 3.02
CA PHE A 51 -1.22 -8.61 3.65
C PHE A 51 -1.99 -8.73 4.96
N TYR A 52 -2.08 -7.64 5.71
CA TYR A 52 -2.80 -7.63 6.96
C TYR A 52 -4.29 -7.85 6.73
N PHE A 53 -4.86 -7.17 5.74
CA PHE A 53 -6.26 -7.32 5.43
C PHE A 53 -6.59 -8.72 4.93
N GLU A 54 -5.70 -9.31 4.18
CA GLU A 54 -5.90 -10.65 3.72
C GLU A 54 -5.92 -11.61 4.88
N SER A 55 -5.07 -11.38 5.84
CA SER A 55 -4.97 -12.21 6.99
C SER A 55 -6.28 -12.14 7.79
N ILE A 56 -6.88 -10.98 7.89
CA ILE A 56 -8.13 -10.82 8.58
C ILE A 56 -9.26 -11.39 7.76
N ALA A 57 -9.26 -11.11 6.50
CA ALA A 57 -10.32 -11.55 5.63
C ALA A 57 -10.33 -13.04 5.47
N GLY A 58 -9.24 -13.68 5.75
CA GLY A 58 -9.18 -15.12 5.66
C GLY A 58 -10.24 -15.79 6.49
N THR A 59 -10.71 -15.13 7.52
CA THR A 59 -11.72 -15.69 8.34
C THR A 59 -13.11 -15.43 7.77
N MET A 60 -13.26 -14.53 6.85
CA MET A 60 -14.54 -14.26 6.29
C MET A 60 -14.49 -14.41 4.82
N GLN A 61 -13.65 -15.31 4.37
CA GLN A 61 -13.51 -15.51 3.04
C GLN A 61 -14.72 -15.77 2.24
N HIS A 62 -15.65 -16.51 2.72
CA HIS A 62 -16.82 -16.79 1.91
C HIS A 62 -17.58 -15.52 1.63
N PHE A 63 -17.48 -14.53 2.45
CA PHE A 63 -18.17 -13.32 2.17
C PHE A 63 -17.59 -12.71 0.95
N SER A 64 -16.34 -12.69 0.85
CA SER A 64 -15.70 -12.13 -0.27
C SER A 64 -16.13 -12.81 -1.50
N ASP A 65 -16.21 -14.07 -1.48
CA ASP A 65 -16.60 -14.79 -2.62
C ASP A 65 -17.92 -14.33 -3.10
N MET A 66 -18.79 -14.09 -2.26
CA MET A 66 -20.00 -13.68 -2.65
C MET A 66 -20.01 -12.38 -3.27
N GLN A 67 -19.35 -11.50 -2.82
CA GLN A 67 -19.34 -10.25 -3.38
C GLN A 67 -18.78 -10.19 -4.64
N LEU A 68 -17.90 -10.94 -4.84
CA LEU A 68 -17.30 -10.94 -5.97
C LEU A 68 -18.07 -10.79 -7.14
N PRO A 69 -18.91 -11.44 -7.30
CA PRO A 69 -19.62 -11.44 -8.48
C PRO A 69 -19.95 -10.10 -8.80
N ALA A 70 -20.02 -9.44 -7.92
CA ALA A 70 -20.36 -8.19 -8.18
C ALA A 70 -19.64 -7.76 -9.22
N GLY A 71 -18.70 -8.27 -9.25
CA GLY A 71 -17.90 -7.84 -10.13
C GLY A 71 -18.62 -7.64 -11.27
N ASP A 72 -19.33 -8.27 -11.42
CA ASP A 72 -19.90 -8.12 -12.51
C ASP A 72 -20.17 -6.91 -12.82
N VAL A 73 -20.09 -6.26 -12.04
CA VAL A 73 -20.17 -5.07 -12.23
C VAL A 73 -19.49 -4.68 -13.33
N ARG A 74 -18.45 -5.04 -13.39
CA ARG A 74 -17.70 -4.63 -14.31
C ARG A 74 -18.31 -4.82 -15.48
N SER A 75 -18.96 -5.56 -15.40
CA SER A 75 -19.47 -5.86 -16.55
C SER A 75 -20.02 -4.69 -17.09
N LEU A 76 -20.44 -3.90 -16.40
CA LEU A 76 -20.99 -2.86 -16.87
C LEU A 76 -20.17 -2.13 -17.57
N GLY A 77 -19.20 -2.15 -17.25
CA GLY A 77 -18.33 -1.36 -17.98
C GLY A 77 -18.70 -1.38 -19.34
#